data_be1f16961a06db5996b4f678ac29d44b
#
_entry.id   be1f16961a06db5996b4f678ac29d44b
#
_cell.length_a   1.000
_cell.length_b   1.000
_cell.length_c   1.000
_cell.angle_alpha   90.00
_cell.angle_beta   90.00
_cell.angle_gamma   90.00
#
_symmetry.space_group_name_H-M   'P 1'
#
loop_
_entity.id
_entity.type
_entity.pdbx_description
1 polymer ?
#
loop_
_entity_poly.entity_id
_entity_poly.type
_entity_poly.pdbx_seq_one_letter_code
_entity_poly.pdbx_strand_id
1 'polypeptide(L)'
;MRTKHGIMVAIAAFAATVASAASITVDRVAQRWPWNNKVDITYTVDGGQDVALGVYARIVFTANIGGAIYTIDGVHDIGANASDGTHTVIWTLPDGLKATGCTMTAQLLTADNPSGDDYMVIDLDSNNRATAVSYEGLLASQTDSNNRYNADTYKKSKLVLRKIPAGGPYRTGHANYHNKASYADSAIDRTTTCAYYVGIFPVTQYQYTKLCGPSVTDSILPNTGVNWTTLRASAATASQIPSVDSDTGSFFQRLNYKTGLYFDLPTEVMFEIAMRAGRTTIFYWGDDWDGNKVHYVGNGYEAVGLRDSNDWGLYNMTDNPVEVLRDNQNTADLATLPDPFVPSAISSNNRVVRGGAFNSDGKAFRFHASYRNDGGISADASAGSMGVYGFRASCVVK
;
A
#
# COMPACT_ATOMS: atom_id res chain seq x y z
N MET A 1 -24.03 -24.77 58.68
CA MET A 1 -23.13 -25.14 57.58
C MET A 1 -23.39 -24.20 56.40
N ARG A 2 -22.52 -23.24 56.16
CA ARG A 2 -22.59 -22.32 55.00
C ARG A 2 -21.43 -22.69 54.06
N THR A 3 -21.74 -23.26 52.93
CA THR A 3 -20.84 -23.57 51.86
C THR A 3 -20.44 -22.30 51.13
N LYS A 4 -19.16 -21.93 51.16
CA LYS A 4 -18.57 -20.86 50.35
C LYS A 4 -18.31 -21.37 48.94
N HIS A 5 -18.95 -20.84 47.95
CA HIS A 5 -18.61 -21.06 46.53
C HIS A 5 -17.50 -20.09 46.19
N GLY A 6 -16.31 -20.57 45.94
CA GLY A 6 -15.21 -19.84 45.39
C GLY A 6 -15.41 -19.66 43.88
N ILE A 7 -15.41 -18.42 43.38
CA ILE A 7 -15.39 -18.12 41.97
C ILE A 7 -13.94 -18.25 41.51
N MET A 8 -13.69 -19.23 40.66
CA MET A 8 -12.38 -19.43 39.99
C MET A 8 -12.36 -18.52 38.74
N VAL A 9 -11.62 -17.43 38.81
CA VAL A 9 -11.34 -16.59 37.64
C VAL A 9 -10.21 -17.26 36.85
N ALA A 10 -10.54 -17.82 35.71
CA ALA A 10 -9.55 -18.32 34.76
C ALA A 10 -8.90 -17.10 34.06
N ILE A 11 -7.67 -16.79 34.41
CA ILE A 11 -6.85 -15.84 33.65
C ILE A 11 -6.35 -16.59 32.41
N ALA A 12 -6.94 -16.29 31.26
CA ALA A 12 -6.37 -16.70 29.97
C ALA A 12 -5.09 -15.90 29.73
N ALA A 13 -3.94 -16.54 29.91
CA ALA A 13 -2.68 -15.97 29.46
C ALA A 13 -2.67 -16.01 27.92
N PHE A 14 -2.82 -14.87 27.29
CA PHE A 14 -2.49 -14.69 25.89
C PHE A 14 -0.96 -14.77 25.78
N ALA A 15 -0.47 -15.87 25.30
CA ALA A 15 0.92 -15.95 24.83
C ALA A 15 1.00 -15.12 23.55
N ALA A 16 1.59 -13.92 23.65
CA ALA A 16 2.02 -13.19 22.49
C ALA A 16 3.10 -14.05 21.81
N THR A 17 2.78 -14.66 20.69
CA THR A 17 3.78 -15.25 19.80
C THR A 17 4.61 -14.09 19.28
N VAL A 18 5.83 -13.97 19.77
CA VAL A 18 6.84 -13.10 19.16
C VAL A 18 7.03 -13.66 17.75
N ALA A 19 6.57 -12.94 16.73
CA ALA A 19 6.84 -13.31 15.35
C ALA A 19 8.38 -13.37 15.21
N SER A 20 8.91 -14.50 14.80
CA SER A 20 10.32 -14.63 14.46
C SER A 20 10.64 -13.62 13.36
N ALA A 21 11.74 -12.87 13.51
CA ALA A 21 12.19 -11.99 12.45
C ALA A 21 12.44 -12.85 11.19
N ALA A 22 11.94 -12.37 10.04
CA ALA A 22 12.15 -13.04 8.78
C ALA A 22 13.65 -13.25 8.51
N SER A 23 14.03 -14.42 8.03
CA SER A 23 15.42 -14.78 7.79
C SER A 23 15.62 -15.40 6.41
N ILE A 24 16.85 -15.28 5.89
CA ILE A 24 17.28 -15.91 4.65
C ILE A 24 18.68 -16.49 4.81
N THR A 25 18.87 -17.71 4.33
CA THR A 25 20.18 -18.39 4.33
C THR A 25 20.53 -18.82 2.92
N VAL A 26 21.75 -18.51 2.46
CA VAL A 26 22.28 -19.06 1.20
C VAL A 26 22.86 -20.44 1.50
N ASP A 27 22.24 -21.47 0.95
CA ASP A 27 22.62 -22.87 1.22
C ASP A 27 23.71 -23.34 0.27
N ARG A 28 23.65 -22.88 -1.00
CA ARG A 28 24.57 -23.33 -2.03
C ARG A 28 24.70 -22.32 -3.17
N VAL A 29 25.93 -22.17 -3.66
CA VAL A 29 26.26 -21.43 -4.90
C VAL A 29 27.06 -22.37 -5.80
N ALA A 30 26.55 -22.65 -7.00
CA ALA A 30 27.20 -23.58 -7.92
C ALA A 30 27.13 -23.11 -9.37
N GLN A 31 28.29 -22.89 -10.00
CA GLN A 31 28.35 -22.64 -11.43
C GLN A 31 28.06 -23.94 -12.19
N ARG A 32 27.23 -23.82 -13.25
CA ARG A 32 26.81 -24.99 -14.04
C ARG A 32 27.94 -25.56 -14.89
N TRP A 33 27.96 -26.85 -15.02
CA TRP A 33 28.86 -27.58 -15.89
C TRP A 33 28.20 -27.87 -17.26
N PRO A 34 28.92 -27.81 -18.39
CA PRO A 34 30.29 -27.27 -18.54
C PRO A 34 30.33 -25.78 -18.18
N TRP A 35 31.44 -25.30 -17.65
CA TRP A 35 31.57 -23.95 -17.10
C TRP A 35 31.03 -22.85 -18.05
N ASN A 36 29.76 -22.61 -17.94
CA ASN A 36 29.09 -21.48 -18.58
C ASN A 36 28.92 -20.33 -17.59
N ASN A 37 28.32 -19.26 -18.02
CA ASN A 37 28.11 -18.07 -17.16
C ASN A 37 26.86 -18.18 -16.25
N LYS A 38 26.29 -19.38 -16.08
CA LYS A 38 25.12 -19.59 -15.21
C LYS A 38 25.54 -20.16 -13.88
N VAL A 39 25.01 -19.56 -12.80
CA VAL A 39 25.22 -19.97 -11.41
C VAL A 39 23.87 -20.26 -10.77
N ASP A 40 23.71 -21.44 -10.21
CA ASP A 40 22.56 -21.77 -9.38
C ASP A 40 22.83 -21.29 -7.95
N ILE A 41 21.93 -20.50 -7.41
CA ILE A 41 21.91 -20.02 -6.03
C ILE A 41 20.75 -20.73 -5.34
N THR A 42 21.03 -21.62 -4.40
CA THR A 42 20.02 -22.26 -3.56
C THR A 42 20.01 -21.56 -2.21
N TYR A 43 18.83 -21.21 -1.72
CA TYR A 43 18.63 -20.50 -0.47
C TYR A 43 17.33 -20.92 0.20
N THR A 44 17.24 -20.70 1.51
CA THR A 44 16.06 -20.97 2.32
C THR A 44 15.56 -19.67 2.95
N VAL A 45 14.26 -19.43 2.87
CA VAL A 45 13.54 -18.32 3.48
C VAL A 45 12.65 -18.83 4.60
N ASP A 46 12.61 -18.11 5.72
CA ASP A 46 11.75 -18.37 6.85
C ASP A 46 11.07 -17.07 7.31
N GLY A 47 9.75 -17.05 7.35
CA GLY A 47 8.94 -15.88 7.72
C GLY A 47 8.97 -14.72 6.71
N GLY A 48 9.35 -14.99 5.44
CA GLY A 48 9.57 -13.97 4.41
C GLY A 48 8.32 -13.32 3.86
N GLN A 49 7.14 -13.96 4.01
CA GLN A 49 5.89 -13.38 3.51
C GLN A 49 4.68 -13.77 4.35
N ASP A 50 3.68 -12.91 4.30
CA ASP A 50 2.33 -13.18 4.76
C ASP A 50 1.37 -12.91 3.61
N VAL A 51 0.99 -13.97 2.91
CA VAL A 51 0.16 -13.89 1.69
C VAL A 51 -1.21 -13.32 2.00
N ALA A 52 -1.77 -13.60 3.18
CA ALA A 52 -3.08 -13.11 3.58
C ALA A 52 -3.08 -11.58 3.75
N LEU A 53 -1.97 -11.03 4.25
CA LEU A 53 -1.80 -9.58 4.42
C LEU A 53 -1.20 -8.90 3.18
N GLY A 54 -0.76 -9.66 2.18
CA GLY A 54 -0.08 -9.12 1.01
C GLY A 54 1.33 -8.61 1.30
N VAL A 55 1.98 -9.15 2.33
CA VAL A 55 3.36 -8.81 2.69
C VAL A 55 4.30 -9.79 2.02
N TYR A 56 5.26 -9.26 1.28
CA TYR A 56 6.27 -10.03 0.60
C TYR A 56 7.64 -9.41 0.80
N ALA A 57 8.64 -10.27 0.95
CA ALA A 57 10.01 -9.84 1.05
C ALA A 57 10.65 -9.72 -0.34
N ARG A 58 11.57 -8.80 -0.47
CA ARG A 58 12.51 -8.70 -1.58
C ARG A 58 13.84 -9.28 -1.15
N ILE A 59 14.45 -10.10 -2.01
CA ILE A 59 15.74 -10.72 -1.75
C ILE A 59 16.82 -10.00 -2.57
N VAL A 60 17.88 -9.58 -1.89
CA VAL A 60 19.09 -9.04 -2.51
C VAL A 60 20.25 -9.96 -2.19
N PHE A 61 20.86 -10.55 -3.22
CA PHE A 61 22.08 -11.32 -3.09
C PHE A 61 23.30 -10.43 -3.33
N THR A 62 24.32 -10.61 -2.51
CA THR A 62 25.61 -9.95 -2.68
C THR A 62 26.69 -11.01 -2.81
N ALA A 63 27.33 -11.09 -3.98
CA ALA A 63 28.41 -12.01 -4.27
C ALA A 63 29.75 -11.28 -4.17
N ASN A 64 30.72 -11.90 -3.51
CA ASN A 64 32.12 -11.49 -3.56
C ASN A 64 32.94 -12.53 -4.35
N ILE A 65 33.54 -12.09 -5.46
CA ILE A 65 34.38 -12.91 -6.30
C ILE A 65 35.75 -12.22 -6.42
N GLY A 66 36.76 -12.80 -5.81
CA GLY A 66 38.12 -12.25 -5.87
C GLY A 66 38.26 -10.84 -5.30
N GLY A 67 37.42 -10.45 -4.36
CA GLY A 67 37.35 -9.12 -3.73
C GLY A 67 36.44 -8.13 -4.45
N ALA A 68 35.92 -8.43 -5.63
CA ALA A 68 34.91 -7.62 -6.30
C ALA A 68 33.51 -7.97 -5.81
N ILE A 69 32.70 -6.95 -5.56
CA ILE A 69 31.33 -7.08 -5.02
C ILE A 69 30.32 -6.93 -6.17
N TYR A 70 29.43 -7.88 -6.28
CA TYR A 70 28.32 -7.91 -7.24
C TYR A 70 27.00 -7.99 -6.48
N THR A 71 26.13 -7.01 -6.68
CA THR A 71 24.76 -7.05 -6.19
C THR A 71 23.86 -7.68 -7.24
N ILE A 72 23.14 -8.72 -6.84
CA ILE A 72 22.19 -9.43 -7.69
C ILE A 72 20.81 -9.07 -7.20
N ASP A 73 20.15 -8.26 -7.99
CA ASP A 73 18.79 -7.79 -7.74
C ASP A 73 17.97 -8.03 -9.02
N GLY A 74 16.87 -8.73 -8.90
CA GLY A 74 16.09 -9.11 -10.06
C GLY A 74 14.72 -9.70 -9.73
N VAL A 75 13.99 -10.08 -10.76
CA VAL A 75 12.63 -10.65 -10.65
C VAL A 75 12.58 -11.98 -9.89
N HIS A 76 13.72 -12.59 -9.64
CA HIS A 76 13.80 -13.88 -8.93
C HIS A 76 13.57 -13.75 -7.42
N ASP A 77 13.66 -12.55 -6.90
CA ASP A 77 13.62 -12.25 -5.47
C ASP A 77 12.23 -11.89 -4.96
N ILE A 78 11.18 -12.08 -5.78
CA ILE A 78 9.80 -11.67 -5.49
C ILE A 78 8.84 -12.83 -5.71
N GLY A 79 7.68 -12.72 -5.09
CA GLY A 79 6.59 -13.70 -5.25
C GLY A 79 6.94 -15.08 -4.70
N ALA A 80 6.76 -16.11 -5.52
CA ALA A 80 6.98 -17.49 -5.10
C ALA A 80 8.41 -17.77 -4.64
N ASN A 81 9.40 -17.03 -5.14
CA ASN A 81 10.81 -17.19 -4.75
C ASN A 81 11.13 -16.60 -3.38
N ALA A 82 10.30 -15.72 -2.86
CA ALA A 82 10.43 -15.14 -1.52
C ALA A 82 9.49 -15.81 -0.49
N SER A 83 8.77 -16.86 -0.87
CA SER A 83 7.97 -17.66 0.05
C SER A 83 8.84 -18.46 1.01
N ASP A 84 8.26 -18.87 2.13
CA ASP A 84 8.93 -19.76 3.05
C ASP A 84 9.29 -21.08 2.36
N GLY A 85 10.50 -21.57 2.65
CA GLY A 85 11.03 -22.79 2.06
C GLY A 85 12.33 -22.60 1.29
N THR A 86 12.76 -23.67 0.61
CA THR A 86 14.01 -23.70 -0.16
C THR A 86 13.73 -23.43 -1.63
N HIS A 87 14.49 -22.49 -2.20
CA HIS A 87 14.39 -22.04 -3.57
C HIS A 87 15.73 -22.12 -4.29
N THR A 88 15.69 -22.14 -5.62
CA THR A 88 16.88 -22.02 -6.46
C THR A 88 16.64 -21.00 -7.56
N VAL A 89 17.53 -20.02 -7.68
CA VAL A 89 17.53 -19.03 -8.73
C VAL A 89 18.78 -19.09 -9.56
N ILE A 90 18.73 -18.58 -10.78
CA ILE A 90 19.85 -18.61 -11.72
C ILE A 90 20.40 -17.20 -11.87
N TRP A 91 21.66 -17.03 -11.48
CA TRP A 91 22.41 -15.82 -11.75
C TRP A 91 23.25 -15.97 -13.02
N THR A 92 23.23 -14.96 -13.88
CA THR A 92 24.12 -14.90 -15.04
C THR A 92 25.33 -14.07 -14.69
N LEU A 93 26.49 -14.71 -14.60
CA LEU A 93 27.76 -14.02 -14.37
C LEU A 93 28.08 -13.07 -15.53
N PRO A 94 28.70 -11.94 -15.23
CA PRO A 94 29.37 -11.13 -16.25
C PRO A 94 30.36 -11.96 -17.07
N ASP A 95 30.56 -11.57 -18.33
CA ASP A 95 31.46 -12.29 -19.25
C ASP A 95 32.88 -12.39 -18.69
N GLY A 96 33.45 -13.57 -18.80
CA GLY A 96 34.81 -13.85 -18.34
C GLY A 96 34.96 -14.17 -16.87
N LEU A 97 33.92 -14.00 -16.04
CA LEU A 97 33.94 -14.34 -14.62
C LEU A 97 33.64 -15.82 -14.37
N LYS A 98 34.20 -16.34 -13.30
CA LYS A 98 33.94 -17.66 -12.76
C LYS A 98 33.55 -17.52 -11.30
N ALA A 99 32.58 -18.34 -10.86
CA ALA A 99 32.15 -18.36 -9.46
C ALA A 99 33.10 -19.10 -8.51
N THR A 100 34.29 -19.44 -8.95
CA THR A 100 35.30 -20.11 -8.11
C THR A 100 35.69 -19.22 -6.93
N GLY A 101 35.52 -19.72 -5.70
CA GLY A 101 35.81 -18.94 -4.48
C GLY A 101 34.77 -17.83 -4.21
N CYS A 102 33.62 -17.87 -4.86
CA CYS A 102 32.52 -16.96 -4.57
C CYS A 102 32.02 -17.17 -3.14
N THR A 103 31.96 -16.08 -2.38
CA THR A 103 31.18 -16.03 -1.15
C THR A 103 29.93 -15.21 -1.43
N MET A 104 28.79 -15.66 -0.94
CA MET A 104 27.50 -15.01 -1.18
C MET A 104 26.74 -14.81 0.13
N THR A 105 26.19 -13.63 0.27
CA THR A 105 25.22 -13.30 1.33
C THR A 105 23.89 -12.94 0.70
N ALA A 106 22.83 -13.16 1.41
CA ALA A 106 21.49 -12.73 1.03
C ALA A 106 20.89 -11.84 2.12
N GLN A 107 20.14 -10.85 1.71
CA GLN A 107 19.37 -10.00 2.60
C GLN A 107 17.91 -10.03 2.20
N LEU A 108 17.05 -10.24 3.20
CA LEU A 108 15.62 -10.16 3.06
C LEU A 108 15.20 -8.73 3.39
N LEU A 109 14.64 -8.04 2.41
CA LEU A 109 14.12 -6.67 2.57
C LEU A 109 12.61 -6.74 2.57
N THR A 110 12.00 -6.35 3.65
CA THR A 110 10.55 -6.13 3.74
C THR A 110 10.25 -4.65 3.54
N ALA A 111 8.98 -4.29 3.42
CA ALA A 111 8.59 -2.89 3.39
C ALA A 111 8.83 -2.18 4.72
N ASP A 112 9.28 -2.91 5.75
CA ASP A 112 9.60 -2.28 7.04
C ASP A 112 10.86 -1.44 6.93
N ASN A 113 10.80 -0.27 7.53
CA ASN A 113 11.92 0.64 7.61
C ASN A 113 12.59 0.54 9.01
N PRO A 114 13.78 -0.07 9.10
CA PRO A 114 14.47 -0.22 10.39
C PRO A 114 14.94 1.11 10.99
N SER A 115 15.04 2.19 10.20
CA SER A 115 15.43 3.51 10.71
C SER A 115 14.29 4.26 11.40
N GLY A 116 13.04 3.76 11.30
CA GLY A 116 11.88 4.41 11.91
C GLY A 116 11.36 5.64 11.18
N ASP A 117 11.85 5.91 9.96
CA ASP A 117 11.37 7.03 9.15
C ASP A 117 9.94 6.82 8.68
N ASP A 118 9.17 7.91 8.66
CA ASP A 118 7.73 7.85 8.46
C ASP A 118 7.29 7.89 6.99
N TYR A 119 8.20 8.15 6.07
CA TYR A 119 7.88 8.29 4.65
C TYR A 119 8.68 7.33 3.79
N MET A 120 7.97 6.63 2.91
CA MET A 120 8.55 5.88 1.81
C MET A 120 8.50 6.76 0.55
N VAL A 121 9.63 6.95 -0.09
CA VAL A 121 9.75 7.71 -1.34
C VAL A 121 10.18 6.77 -2.45
N ILE A 122 9.38 6.68 -3.49
CA ILE A 122 9.65 5.85 -4.66
C ILE A 122 10.08 6.76 -5.81
N ASP A 123 11.27 6.52 -6.33
CA ASP A 123 11.80 7.23 -7.50
C ASP A 123 11.31 6.55 -8.79
N LEU A 124 10.39 7.21 -9.48
CA LEU A 124 9.81 6.70 -10.72
C LEU A 124 10.77 6.83 -11.92
N ASP A 125 11.82 7.64 -11.81
CA ASP A 125 12.88 7.77 -12.82
C ASP A 125 13.96 6.71 -12.66
N SER A 126 14.12 6.11 -11.47
CA SER A 126 15.12 5.08 -11.25
C SER A 126 14.84 3.84 -12.10
N ASN A 127 15.86 3.35 -12.79
CA ASN A 127 15.85 2.06 -13.48
C ASN A 127 16.49 0.94 -12.65
N ASN A 128 16.92 1.25 -11.44
CA ASN A 128 17.54 0.31 -10.52
C ASN A 128 16.62 0.06 -9.33
N ARG A 129 16.12 -1.16 -9.19
CA ARG A 129 15.22 -1.57 -8.11
C ARG A 129 15.85 -1.34 -6.73
N ALA A 130 17.14 -1.56 -6.57
CA ALA A 130 17.84 -1.39 -5.29
C ALA A 130 17.84 0.05 -4.80
N THR A 131 17.69 1.03 -5.69
CA THR A 131 17.69 2.46 -5.38
C THR A 131 16.35 3.14 -5.64
N ALA A 132 15.35 2.40 -6.13
CA ALA A 132 14.05 2.96 -6.45
C ALA A 132 13.25 3.37 -5.21
N VAL A 133 13.54 2.78 -4.05
CA VAL A 133 12.86 3.05 -2.79
C VAL A 133 13.84 3.61 -1.79
N SER A 134 13.49 4.73 -1.18
CA SER A 134 14.17 5.30 -0.01
C SER A 134 13.17 5.56 1.12
N TYR A 135 13.69 5.60 2.34
CA TYR A 135 12.92 5.93 3.52
C TYR A 135 13.47 7.23 4.09
N GLU A 136 12.57 8.14 4.44
CA GLU A 136 12.94 9.49 4.82
C GLU A 136 12.08 9.98 5.99
N GLY A 137 12.70 10.71 6.93
CA GLY A 137 12.02 11.41 8.00
C GLY A 137 11.67 12.84 7.61
N LEU A 138 10.91 13.50 8.49
CA LEU A 138 10.72 14.95 8.42
C LEU A 138 11.97 15.68 8.83
N LEU A 139 12.24 16.83 8.22
CA LEU A 139 13.26 17.75 8.73
C LEU A 139 12.81 18.30 10.08
N ALA A 140 13.77 18.67 10.95
CA ALA A 140 13.50 19.14 12.32
C ALA A 140 12.55 20.35 12.39
N SER A 141 12.44 21.13 11.32
CA SER A 141 11.54 22.29 11.21
C SER A 141 10.18 21.97 10.58
N GLN A 142 9.93 20.71 10.25
CA GLN A 142 8.73 20.27 9.55
C GLN A 142 7.79 19.49 10.47
N THR A 143 6.51 19.53 10.13
CA THR A 143 5.45 18.69 10.70
C THR A 143 4.80 17.89 9.56
N ASP A 144 3.97 16.90 9.87
CA ASP A 144 3.23 16.16 8.86
C ASP A 144 2.38 17.10 7.96
N SER A 145 1.76 18.11 8.55
CA SER A 145 0.93 19.08 7.81
C SER A 145 1.73 20.18 7.08
N ASN A 146 3.00 20.33 7.35
CA ASN A 146 3.88 21.30 6.69
C ASN A 146 5.19 20.62 6.30
N ASN A 147 5.13 19.67 5.39
CA ASN A 147 6.25 18.86 4.98
C ASN A 147 6.73 19.21 3.55
N ARG A 148 8.00 18.88 3.28
CA ARG A 148 8.63 19.07 1.96
C ARG A 148 7.99 18.28 0.84
N TYR A 149 7.23 17.24 1.18
CA TYR A 149 6.65 16.32 0.19
C TYR A 149 5.47 16.93 -0.58
N ASN A 150 5.01 18.12 -0.22
CA ASN A 150 4.03 18.86 -1.04
C ASN A 150 4.67 19.60 -2.23
N ALA A 151 5.98 19.49 -2.47
CA ALA A 151 6.62 20.02 -3.66
C ALA A 151 6.30 19.19 -4.93
N ASP A 152 6.35 19.83 -6.09
CA ASP A 152 5.98 19.22 -7.37
C ASP A 152 6.78 17.96 -7.73
N THR A 153 8.05 17.87 -7.34
CA THR A 153 8.87 16.68 -7.52
C THR A 153 8.19 15.43 -6.97
N TYR A 154 7.55 15.54 -5.80
CA TYR A 154 6.87 14.44 -5.13
C TYR A 154 5.45 14.18 -5.67
N LYS A 155 4.98 15.00 -6.61
CA LYS A 155 3.74 14.85 -7.36
C LYS A 155 3.98 14.39 -8.79
N LYS A 156 5.26 14.33 -9.22
CA LYS A 156 5.71 13.98 -10.56
C LYS A 156 6.62 12.76 -10.55
N SER A 157 7.91 12.96 -10.54
CA SER A 157 8.90 11.88 -10.68
C SER A 157 9.05 11.00 -9.42
N LYS A 158 8.44 11.37 -8.33
CA LYS A 158 8.44 10.57 -7.10
C LYS A 158 7.02 10.26 -6.65
N LEU A 159 6.84 9.08 -6.05
CA LEU A 159 5.61 8.70 -5.35
C LEU A 159 5.94 8.60 -3.87
N VAL A 160 5.20 9.30 -3.04
CA VAL A 160 5.46 9.36 -1.59
C VAL A 160 4.30 8.73 -0.82
N LEU A 161 4.63 7.87 0.13
CA LEU A 161 3.68 7.23 1.02
C LEU A 161 4.03 7.53 2.47
N ARG A 162 3.02 7.78 3.30
CA ARG A 162 3.13 7.99 4.76
C ARG A 162 2.93 6.66 5.49
N LYS A 163 3.77 6.34 6.45
CA LYS A 163 3.62 5.19 7.34
C LYS A 163 2.52 5.46 8.36
N ILE A 164 1.55 4.57 8.42
CA ILE A 164 0.53 4.51 9.47
C ILE A 164 0.98 3.43 10.44
N PRO A 165 1.26 3.75 11.71
CA PRO A 165 1.82 2.79 12.64
C PRO A 165 0.83 1.67 12.98
N ALA A 166 1.36 0.50 13.33
CA ALA A 166 0.59 -0.55 13.99
C ALA A 166 0.08 -0.07 15.36
N GLY A 167 -0.99 -0.67 15.84
CA GLY A 167 -1.59 -0.33 17.14
C GLY A 167 -2.93 0.39 16.99
N GLY A 168 -3.14 1.43 17.73
CA GLY A 168 -4.42 2.13 17.83
C GLY A 168 -4.65 2.61 19.27
N PRO A 169 -5.88 2.89 19.69
CA PRO A 169 -7.14 2.63 18.94
C PRO A 169 -7.36 3.62 17.80
N TYR A 170 -7.82 3.13 16.65
CA TYR A 170 -8.22 3.92 15.50
C TYR A 170 -9.73 3.88 15.31
N ARG A 171 -10.38 5.03 15.33
CA ARG A 171 -11.81 5.13 15.11
C ARG A 171 -12.16 4.88 13.65
N THR A 172 -13.16 4.03 13.39
CA THR A 172 -13.88 3.92 12.12
C THR A 172 -15.39 3.98 12.34
N GLY A 173 -16.15 4.34 11.30
CA GLY A 173 -17.58 4.55 11.42
C GLY A 173 -17.95 5.82 12.20
N HIS A 174 -19.26 6.10 12.30
CA HIS A 174 -19.78 7.20 13.10
C HIS A 174 -21.22 6.92 13.54
N ALA A 175 -21.50 7.01 14.84
CA ALA A 175 -22.77 6.62 15.44
C ALA A 175 -23.99 7.39 14.91
N ASN A 176 -23.82 8.63 14.42
CA ASN A 176 -24.91 9.54 14.09
C ASN A 176 -24.90 10.01 12.63
N TYR A 177 -23.92 9.61 11.83
CA TYR A 177 -23.76 10.12 10.46
C TYR A 177 -23.63 8.99 9.46
N HIS A 178 -24.77 8.59 8.94
CA HIS A 178 -24.92 7.61 7.87
C HIS A 178 -25.53 8.32 6.67
N ASN A 179 -25.07 8.04 5.48
CA ASN A 179 -25.71 8.53 4.28
C ASN A 179 -27.04 7.81 4.01
N LYS A 180 -27.17 6.56 4.49
CA LYS A 180 -28.40 5.75 4.46
C LYS A 180 -28.43 4.78 5.63
N ALA A 181 -29.65 4.44 6.10
CA ALA A 181 -29.84 3.45 7.14
C ALA A 181 -29.27 2.05 6.79
N SER A 182 -29.14 1.74 5.50
CA SER A 182 -28.57 0.48 5.00
C SER A 182 -27.03 0.42 5.01
N TYR A 183 -26.36 1.52 5.30
CA TYR A 183 -24.88 1.63 5.33
C TYR A 183 -24.40 2.21 6.67
N ALA A 184 -25.15 1.90 7.74
CA ALA A 184 -24.80 2.35 9.07
C ALA A 184 -23.52 1.67 9.54
N ASP A 185 -22.42 2.41 9.48
CA ASP A 185 -21.17 1.97 10.07
C ASP A 185 -21.17 2.35 11.54
N SER A 186 -21.31 1.37 12.42
CA SER A 186 -21.16 1.57 13.86
C SER A 186 -19.79 2.17 14.15
N ALA A 187 -19.76 3.16 15.05
CA ALA A 187 -18.50 3.69 15.54
C ALA A 187 -17.75 2.62 16.33
N ILE A 188 -16.56 2.24 15.85
CA ILE A 188 -15.72 1.20 16.46
C ILE A 188 -14.27 1.67 16.54
N ASP A 189 -13.61 1.29 17.63
CA ASP A 189 -12.17 1.48 17.79
C ASP A 189 -11.44 0.20 17.38
N ARG A 190 -10.49 0.34 16.47
CA ARG A 190 -9.73 -0.78 15.89
C ARG A 190 -8.27 -0.74 16.32
N THR A 191 -7.70 -1.91 16.46
CA THR A 191 -6.25 -2.09 16.60
C THR A 191 -5.73 -2.78 15.34
N THR A 192 -4.70 -2.22 14.71
CA THR A 192 -4.03 -2.82 13.57
C THR A 192 -2.84 -3.65 14.02
N THR A 193 -2.68 -4.86 13.48
CA THR A 193 -1.59 -5.77 13.81
C THR A 193 -0.28 -5.41 13.11
N CYS A 194 -0.38 -4.73 11.97
CA CYS A 194 0.75 -4.29 11.15
C CYS A 194 0.67 -2.79 10.86
N ALA A 195 1.80 -2.17 10.61
CA ALA A 195 1.86 -0.86 9.99
C ALA A 195 1.58 -0.97 8.49
N TYR A 196 1.26 0.13 7.85
CA TYR A 196 1.14 0.20 6.40
C TYR A 196 1.52 1.59 5.90
N TYR A 197 1.96 1.66 4.65
CA TYR A 197 2.15 2.90 3.94
C TYR A 197 0.94 3.21 3.07
N VAL A 198 0.59 4.49 2.96
CA VAL A 198 -0.47 4.97 2.06
C VAL A 198 -0.02 6.24 1.37
N GLY A 199 -0.31 6.37 0.06
CA GLY A 199 0.06 7.54 -0.74
C GLY A 199 -0.43 8.83 -0.11
N ILE A 200 0.45 9.84 0.02
CA ILE A 200 0.07 11.14 0.60
C ILE A 200 -0.86 11.93 -0.32
N PHE A 201 -0.85 11.62 -1.62
CA PHE A 201 -1.76 12.16 -2.63
C PHE A 201 -2.49 11.03 -3.37
N PRO A 202 -3.63 11.28 -3.99
CA PRO A 202 -4.09 10.49 -5.12
C PRO A 202 -3.00 10.46 -6.20
N VAL A 203 -2.82 9.32 -6.86
CA VAL A 203 -1.83 9.19 -7.94
C VAL A 203 -2.12 10.23 -9.02
N THR A 204 -1.11 10.98 -9.44
CA THR A 204 -1.26 12.04 -10.44
C THR A 204 -1.19 11.50 -11.87
N GLN A 205 -1.66 12.29 -12.84
CA GLN A 205 -1.54 11.96 -14.27
C GLN A 205 -0.08 11.78 -14.68
N TYR A 206 0.84 12.58 -14.11
CA TYR A 206 2.28 12.42 -14.35
C TYR A 206 2.76 11.04 -13.87
N GLN A 207 2.50 10.71 -12.61
CA GLN A 207 2.95 9.45 -12.00
C GLN A 207 2.36 8.23 -12.72
N TYR A 208 1.08 8.27 -13.06
CA TYR A 208 0.43 7.19 -13.80
C TYR A 208 1.02 7.00 -15.19
N THR A 209 1.13 8.08 -15.97
CA THR A 209 1.64 8.00 -17.34
C THR A 209 3.14 7.72 -17.40
N LYS A 210 3.90 8.09 -16.36
CA LYS A 210 5.30 7.72 -16.21
C LYS A 210 5.50 6.21 -16.09
N LEU A 211 4.60 5.52 -15.41
CA LEU A 211 4.65 4.05 -15.28
C LEU A 211 3.95 3.32 -16.42
N CYS A 212 2.80 3.81 -16.89
CA CYS A 212 1.89 3.07 -17.74
C CYS A 212 1.66 3.68 -19.12
N GLY A 213 1.96 4.96 -19.31
CA GLY A 213 1.68 5.65 -20.56
C GLY A 213 2.74 5.44 -21.64
N PRO A 214 2.38 5.60 -22.92
CA PRO A 214 3.35 5.64 -24.02
C PRO A 214 4.17 6.94 -24.01
N SER A 215 3.66 7.99 -23.35
CA SER A 215 4.34 9.27 -23.11
C SER A 215 3.89 9.85 -21.78
N VAL A 216 4.76 10.66 -21.17
CA VAL A 216 4.47 11.27 -19.87
C VAL A 216 3.59 12.52 -20.07
N THR A 217 2.50 12.58 -19.32
CA THR A 217 1.66 13.78 -19.23
C THR A 217 2.16 14.68 -18.12
N ASP A 218 2.60 15.89 -18.44
CA ASP A 218 3.09 16.84 -17.43
C ASP A 218 1.94 17.52 -16.68
N SER A 219 1.30 16.79 -15.79
CA SER A 219 0.15 17.24 -15.01
C SER A 219 0.14 16.63 -13.62
N ILE A 220 -0.04 17.48 -12.61
CA ILE A 220 -0.22 17.10 -11.21
C ILE A 220 -1.70 17.05 -10.79
N LEU A 221 -2.61 17.03 -11.75
CA LEU A 221 -4.00 16.66 -11.51
C LEU A 221 -4.08 15.17 -11.12
N PRO A 222 -5.06 14.75 -10.32
CA PRO A 222 -5.26 13.34 -10.04
C PRO A 222 -5.51 12.55 -11.31
N ASN A 223 -4.96 11.36 -11.39
CA ASN A 223 -5.24 10.45 -12.49
C ASN A 223 -6.62 9.80 -12.28
N THR A 224 -7.51 9.99 -13.22
CA THR A 224 -8.86 9.42 -13.21
C THR A 224 -9.12 8.63 -14.49
N GLY A 225 -10.28 8.00 -14.58
CA GLY A 225 -10.60 7.19 -15.76
C GLY A 225 -9.91 5.81 -15.78
N VAL A 226 -9.39 5.38 -14.65
CA VAL A 226 -8.83 4.03 -14.47
C VAL A 226 -9.93 3.00 -14.27
N ASN A 227 -9.64 1.73 -14.55
CA ASN A 227 -10.50 0.61 -14.22
C ASN A 227 -9.71 -0.45 -13.43
N TRP A 228 -10.42 -1.44 -12.92
CA TRP A 228 -9.82 -2.49 -12.11
C TRP A 228 -8.66 -3.21 -12.82
N THR A 229 -8.82 -3.50 -14.11
CA THR A 229 -7.80 -4.18 -14.90
C THR A 229 -6.57 -3.30 -15.15
N THR A 230 -6.76 -2.00 -15.45
CA THR A 230 -5.62 -1.09 -15.63
C THR A 230 -4.85 -0.82 -14.34
N LEU A 231 -5.50 -1.00 -13.19
CA LEU A 231 -4.82 -0.89 -11.89
C LEU A 231 -4.18 -2.21 -11.46
N ARG A 232 -4.88 -3.36 -11.59
CA ARG A 232 -4.53 -4.61 -10.94
C ARG A 232 -4.38 -5.82 -11.87
N ALA A 233 -4.55 -5.64 -13.17
CA ALA A 233 -4.48 -6.70 -14.20
C ALA A 233 -5.34 -7.94 -13.88
N SER A 234 -4.71 -9.12 -13.84
CA SER A 234 -5.38 -10.40 -13.61
C SER A 234 -5.79 -10.64 -12.14
N ALA A 235 -5.47 -9.74 -11.22
CA ALA A 235 -5.97 -9.80 -9.84
C ALA A 235 -7.47 -9.46 -9.83
N ALA A 236 -8.29 -10.35 -10.38
CA ALA A 236 -9.71 -10.13 -10.65
C ALA A 236 -10.54 -9.98 -9.37
N THR A 237 -10.12 -10.61 -8.27
CA THR A 237 -10.81 -10.52 -6.98
C THR A 237 -10.09 -9.58 -6.01
N ALA A 238 -10.81 -9.07 -5.02
CA ALA A 238 -10.24 -8.20 -4.00
C ALA A 238 -9.13 -8.88 -3.18
N SER A 239 -9.20 -10.20 -2.99
CA SER A 239 -8.22 -10.99 -2.24
C SER A 239 -6.96 -11.33 -3.02
N GLN A 240 -7.01 -11.31 -4.35
CA GLN A 240 -5.81 -11.53 -5.17
C GLN A 240 -4.89 -10.32 -5.12
N ILE A 241 -3.60 -10.54 -5.25
CA ILE A 241 -2.59 -9.49 -5.28
C ILE A 241 -2.06 -9.37 -6.71
N PRO A 242 -1.86 -8.13 -7.24
CA PRO A 242 -1.24 -7.95 -8.54
C PRO A 242 0.12 -8.62 -8.60
N SER A 243 0.41 -9.37 -9.66
CA SER A 243 1.70 -10.03 -9.82
C SER A 243 2.83 -9.01 -10.03
N VAL A 244 4.06 -9.44 -9.77
CA VAL A 244 5.25 -8.60 -9.86
C VAL A 244 6.18 -8.95 -11.02
N ASP A 245 5.77 -9.86 -11.88
CA ASP A 245 6.66 -10.52 -12.84
C ASP A 245 6.90 -9.69 -14.11
N SER A 246 6.36 -8.49 -14.22
CA SER A 246 6.39 -7.75 -15.47
C SER A 246 6.46 -6.23 -15.29
N ASP A 247 7.34 -5.60 -16.04
CA ASP A 247 7.37 -4.15 -16.28
C ASP A 247 6.31 -3.70 -17.31
N THR A 248 5.55 -4.65 -17.84
CA THR A 248 4.40 -4.44 -18.71
C THR A 248 3.13 -4.87 -17.99
N GLY A 249 2.04 -4.18 -18.17
CA GLY A 249 0.78 -4.55 -17.51
C GLY A 249 0.16 -3.38 -16.74
N SER A 250 -0.52 -3.70 -15.64
CA SER A 250 -1.25 -2.75 -14.83
C SER A 250 -0.32 -1.84 -14.00
N PHE A 251 -0.91 -0.76 -13.46
CA PHE A 251 -0.16 0.20 -12.63
C PHE A 251 0.56 -0.49 -11.46
N PHE A 252 -0.15 -1.32 -10.67
CA PHE A 252 0.46 -1.98 -9.52
C PHE A 252 1.46 -3.06 -9.93
N GLN A 253 1.28 -3.78 -11.04
CA GLN A 253 2.30 -4.71 -11.52
C GLN A 253 3.61 -4.00 -11.84
N ARG A 254 3.54 -2.87 -12.54
CA ARG A 254 4.72 -2.06 -12.87
C ARG A 254 5.39 -1.44 -11.64
N LEU A 255 4.58 -0.94 -10.69
CA LEU A 255 5.10 -0.40 -9.44
C LEU A 255 5.79 -1.48 -8.60
N ASN A 256 5.17 -2.66 -8.50
CA ASN A 256 5.71 -3.81 -7.78
C ASN A 256 7.01 -4.30 -8.44
N TYR A 257 7.03 -4.42 -9.77
CA TYR A 257 8.23 -4.78 -10.51
C TYR A 257 9.37 -3.77 -10.27
N LYS A 258 9.06 -2.47 -10.34
CA LYS A 258 10.04 -1.39 -10.15
C LYS A 258 10.68 -1.38 -8.76
N THR A 259 9.88 -1.67 -7.74
CA THR A 259 10.31 -1.52 -6.33
C THR A 259 10.75 -2.82 -5.68
N GLY A 260 10.27 -3.95 -6.17
CA GLY A 260 10.40 -5.24 -5.49
C GLY A 260 9.50 -5.37 -4.26
N LEU A 261 8.60 -4.43 -4.01
CA LEU A 261 7.62 -4.44 -2.94
C LEU A 261 6.21 -4.66 -3.50
N TYR A 262 5.26 -4.98 -2.62
CA TYR A 262 3.88 -5.22 -3.02
C TYR A 262 2.99 -4.05 -2.67
N PHE A 263 2.58 -3.33 -3.69
CA PHE A 263 1.60 -2.26 -3.61
C PHE A 263 0.26 -2.72 -4.17
N ASP A 264 -0.78 -2.23 -3.57
CA ASP A 264 -2.16 -2.39 -4.01
C ASP A 264 -2.99 -1.17 -3.59
N LEU A 265 -4.27 -1.19 -3.92
CA LEU A 265 -5.24 -0.25 -3.36
C LEU A 265 -5.37 -0.46 -1.85
N PRO A 266 -5.57 0.58 -1.05
CA PRO A 266 -5.92 0.41 0.36
C PRO A 266 -7.27 -0.29 0.50
N THR A 267 -7.47 -1.02 1.59
CA THR A 267 -8.80 -1.47 1.99
C THR A 267 -9.61 -0.29 2.50
N GLU A 268 -10.93 -0.46 2.60
CA GLU A 268 -11.82 0.58 3.10
C GLU A 268 -11.46 1.01 4.53
N VAL A 269 -11.11 0.05 5.38
CA VAL A 269 -10.69 0.33 6.76
C VAL A 269 -9.36 1.07 6.81
N MET A 270 -8.36 0.63 6.02
CA MET A 270 -7.07 1.33 5.91
C MET A 270 -7.26 2.78 5.48
N PHE A 271 -8.13 3.02 4.50
CA PHE A 271 -8.41 4.35 3.98
C PHE A 271 -9.06 5.25 5.02
N GLU A 272 -10.06 4.76 5.77
CA GLU A 272 -10.74 5.56 6.80
C GLU A 272 -9.81 5.87 7.98
N ILE A 273 -9.01 4.91 8.45
CA ILE A 273 -7.98 5.16 9.47
C ILE A 273 -7.02 6.25 9.01
N ALA A 274 -6.52 6.14 7.79
CA ALA A 274 -5.61 7.13 7.21
C ALA A 274 -6.27 8.51 7.07
N MET A 275 -7.52 8.56 6.61
CA MET A 275 -8.30 9.80 6.47
C MET A 275 -8.48 10.49 7.81
N ARG A 276 -8.85 9.77 8.85
CA ARG A 276 -9.10 10.33 10.19
C ARG A 276 -7.83 10.83 10.88
N ALA A 277 -6.69 10.27 10.56
CA ALA A 277 -5.41 10.64 11.18
C ALA A 277 -5.46 10.68 12.71
N GLY A 278 -6.08 9.65 13.31
CA GLY A 278 -6.26 9.54 14.77
C GLY A 278 -7.45 10.29 15.36
N ARG A 279 -8.18 11.06 14.57
CA ARG A 279 -9.36 11.82 15.04
C ARG A 279 -10.62 10.96 15.09
N THR A 280 -11.54 11.34 15.99
CA THR A 280 -12.87 10.73 16.12
C THR A 280 -13.99 11.62 15.56
N THR A 281 -13.64 12.79 15.05
CA THR A 281 -14.54 13.81 14.54
C THR A 281 -15.23 13.41 13.23
N ILE A 282 -16.24 14.16 12.84
CA ILE A 282 -17.03 13.94 11.61
C ILE A 282 -16.15 14.07 10.36
N PHE A 283 -15.36 15.14 10.31
CA PHE A 283 -14.38 15.40 9.28
C PHE A 283 -12.96 15.23 9.83
N TYR A 284 -11.96 15.10 8.97
CA TYR A 284 -10.56 15.01 9.40
C TYR A 284 -10.03 16.33 10.01
N TRP A 285 -10.77 17.44 9.89
CA TRP A 285 -10.42 18.75 10.49
C TRP A 285 -11.26 19.10 11.73
N GLY A 286 -12.33 18.38 12.05
CA GLY A 286 -13.22 18.68 13.18
C GLY A 286 -14.65 18.21 12.94
N ASP A 287 -15.59 18.74 13.72
CA ASP A 287 -17.00 18.40 13.62
C ASP A 287 -17.80 19.39 12.75
N ASP A 288 -17.31 20.60 12.60
CA ASP A 288 -17.97 21.65 11.83
C ASP A 288 -17.56 21.62 10.34
N TRP A 289 -18.53 21.86 9.47
CA TRP A 289 -18.29 21.98 8.03
C TRP A 289 -17.47 23.23 7.70
N ASP A 290 -16.37 23.03 6.98
CA ASP A 290 -15.58 24.11 6.40
C ASP A 290 -15.31 23.83 4.91
N GLY A 291 -16.01 24.56 4.02
CA GLY A 291 -15.86 24.41 2.58
C GLY A 291 -14.49 24.84 2.02
N ASN A 292 -13.65 25.54 2.82
CA ASN A 292 -12.29 25.88 2.39
C ASN A 292 -11.32 24.71 2.46
N LYS A 293 -11.69 23.67 3.22
CA LYS A 293 -10.87 22.47 3.40
C LYS A 293 -10.96 21.48 2.24
N VAL A 294 -11.95 21.65 1.35
CA VAL A 294 -12.26 20.69 0.30
C VAL A 294 -12.49 21.37 -1.04
N HIS A 295 -12.17 20.70 -2.12
CA HIS A 295 -12.55 21.08 -3.48
C HIS A 295 -13.85 20.39 -3.87
N TYR A 296 -14.99 21.10 -3.77
CA TYR A 296 -16.31 20.53 -4.00
C TYR A 296 -17.17 21.29 -5.03
N VAL A 297 -16.71 22.45 -5.47
CA VAL A 297 -17.38 23.27 -6.49
C VAL A 297 -16.38 23.65 -7.56
N GLY A 298 -16.67 23.31 -8.80
CA GLY A 298 -15.81 23.67 -9.92
C GLY A 298 -16.09 22.86 -11.19
N ASN A 299 -15.40 23.19 -12.25
CA ASN A 299 -15.56 22.56 -13.56
C ASN A 299 -14.45 21.52 -13.83
N GLY A 300 -13.94 20.85 -12.82
CA GLY A 300 -12.90 19.83 -12.98
C GLY A 300 -12.07 19.63 -11.72
N TYR A 301 -11.04 18.82 -11.85
CA TYR A 301 -10.09 18.54 -10.77
C TYR A 301 -9.11 19.70 -10.60
N GLU A 302 -8.65 19.89 -9.36
CA GLU A 302 -7.51 20.77 -9.07
C GLU A 302 -6.23 19.93 -8.86
N ALA A 303 -5.08 20.60 -8.90
CA ALA A 303 -3.80 19.97 -8.59
C ALA A 303 -3.81 19.37 -7.19
N VAL A 304 -3.20 18.19 -7.03
CA VAL A 304 -3.15 17.54 -5.71
C VAL A 304 -2.35 18.39 -4.70
N GLY A 305 -2.77 18.41 -3.44
CA GLY A 305 -2.08 19.10 -2.36
C GLY A 305 -2.30 20.62 -2.34
N LEU A 306 -3.33 21.15 -2.99
CA LEU A 306 -3.69 22.58 -2.88
C LEU A 306 -4.48 22.87 -1.60
N ARG A 307 -5.20 21.90 -1.06
CA ARG A 307 -5.90 22.02 0.22
C ARG A 307 -5.03 21.52 1.36
N ASP A 308 -5.41 21.85 2.59
CA ASP A 308 -4.70 21.39 3.77
C ASP A 308 -4.72 19.85 3.88
N SER A 309 -3.61 19.29 4.33
CA SER A 309 -3.55 17.88 4.71
C SER A 309 -4.28 17.61 6.02
N ASN A 310 -4.53 16.34 6.31
CA ASN A 310 -4.88 15.92 7.66
C ASN A 310 -3.64 15.92 8.59
N ASP A 311 -3.81 15.55 9.86
CA ASP A 311 -2.74 15.59 10.88
C ASP A 311 -1.58 14.62 10.57
N TRP A 312 -1.74 13.67 9.64
CA TRP A 312 -0.69 12.76 9.18
C TRP A 312 -0.10 13.14 7.83
N GLY A 313 -0.37 14.35 7.35
CA GLY A 313 0.19 14.84 6.08
C GLY A 313 -0.41 14.22 4.83
N LEU A 314 -1.62 13.67 4.92
CA LEU A 314 -2.34 13.10 3.78
C LEU A 314 -3.28 14.15 3.18
N TYR A 315 -3.15 14.37 1.89
CA TYR A 315 -3.89 15.39 1.14
C TYR A 315 -5.04 14.78 0.35
N ASN A 316 -6.06 15.58 0.09
CA ASN A 316 -7.21 15.22 -0.74
C ASN A 316 -7.87 13.90 -0.34
N MET A 317 -8.04 13.67 0.98
CA MET A 317 -8.63 12.42 1.48
C MET A 317 -10.15 12.38 1.32
N THR A 318 -10.80 13.55 1.23
CA THR A 318 -12.26 13.67 1.15
C THR A 318 -12.74 14.48 -0.05
N ASP A 319 -11.84 14.88 -0.94
CA ASP A 319 -12.16 15.80 -2.03
C ASP A 319 -11.40 15.47 -3.31
N ASN A 320 -11.61 16.29 -4.34
CA ASN A 320 -10.98 16.26 -5.66
C ASN A 320 -11.44 15.00 -6.44
N PRO A 321 -10.76 13.81 -6.46
CA PRO A 321 -11.40 12.59 -6.93
C PRO A 321 -12.00 11.78 -5.78
N VAL A 322 -13.11 11.12 -6.04
CA VAL A 322 -13.50 9.94 -5.27
C VAL A 322 -12.49 8.84 -5.55
N GLU A 323 -12.09 8.07 -4.55
CA GLU A 323 -11.04 7.06 -4.70
C GLU A 323 -11.57 5.63 -4.64
N VAL A 324 -11.07 4.81 -5.57
CA VAL A 324 -11.35 3.38 -5.65
C VAL A 324 -10.56 2.65 -4.58
N LEU A 325 -11.22 1.74 -3.87
CA LEU A 325 -10.60 0.91 -2.84
C LEU A 325 -10.64 -0.58 -3.21
N ARG A 326 -9.90 -1.37 -2.46
CA ARG A 326 -9.72 -2.80 -2.74
C ARG A 326 -10.97 -3.63 -2.46
N ASP A 327 -11.83 -3.19 -1.53
CA ASP A 327 -12.99 -3.93 -1.08
C ASP A 327 -14.08 -4.05 -2.13
N ASN A 328 -14.82 -5.15 -2.09
CA ASN A 328 -16.08 -5.27 -2.78
C ASN A 328 -17.14 -4.42 -2.05
N GLN A 329 -17.95 -3.72 -2.82
CA GLN A 329 -19.09 -3.01 -2.25
C GLN A 329 -20.06 -4.01 -1.64
N ASN A 330 -20.32 -3.86 -0.38
CA ASN A 330 -21.37 -4.58 0.34
C ASN A 330 -22.08 -3.65 1.30
N THR A 331 -23.21 -4.09 1.83
CA THR A 331 -23.99 -3.35 2.81
C THR A 331 -23.59 -3.67 4.25
N ALA A 332 -22.57 -4.53 4.44
CA ALA A 332 -22.13 -4.90 5.78
C ALA A 332 -21.50 -3.70 6.50
N ASP A 333 -21.76 -3.62 7.77
CA ASP A 333 -21.09 -2.67 8.68
C ASP A 333 -19.59 -2.98 8.70
N LEU A 334 -18.74 -1.97 8.55
CA LEU A 334 -17.29 -2.12 8.68
C LEU A 334 -16.88 -2.75 10.02
N ALA A 335 -17.70 -2.57 11.08
CA ALA A 335 -17.48 -3.21 12.37
C ALA A 335 -17.42 -4.75 12.29
N THR A 336 -18.05 -5.34 11.28
CA THR A 336 -18.05 -6.80 11.08
C THR A 336 -16.83 -7.32 10.35
N LEU A 337 -15.99 -6.46 9.79
CA LEU A 337 -14.75 -6.87 9.11
C LEU A 337 -13.68 -7.18 10.17
N PRO A 338 -13.19 -8.42 10.23
CA PRO A 338 -12.31 -8.85 11.32
C PRO A 338 -10.91 -8.24 11.25
N ASP A 339 -10.44 -7.94 10.04
CA ASP A 339 -9.06 -7.48 9.81
C ASP A 339 -9.07 -6.28 8.85
N PRO A 340 -8.42 -5.15 9.20
CA PRO A 340 -8.34 -3.97 8.35
C PRO A 340 -7.57 -4.21 7.04
N PHE A 341 -6.73 -5.23 6.96
CA PHE A 341 -5.92 -5.53 5.77
C PHE A 341 -6.56 -6.53 4.81
N VAL A 342 -7.56 -7.27 5.27
CA VAL A 342 -8.29 -8.24 4.45
C VAL A 342 -9.51 -7.56 3.83
N PRO A 343 -9.58 -7.45 2.51
CA PRO A 343 -10.74 -6.86 1.85
C PRO A 343 -11.96 -7.74 2.02
N SER A 344 -13.13 -7.12 2.02
CA SER A 344 -14.39 -7.87 2.11
C SER A 344 -14.53 -8.86 0.94
N ALA A 345 -14.87 -10.11 1.27
CA ALA A 345 -14.97 -11.22 0.31
C ALA A 345 -16.33 -11.36 -0.37
N ILE A 346 -17.25 -10.42 -0.17
CA ILE A 346 -18.61 -10.55 -0.68
C ILE A 346 -18.63 -10.41 -2.20
N SER A 347 -19.36 -11.29 -2.86
CA SER A 347 -19.46 -11.48 -4.30
C SER A 347 -20.26 -10.38 -5.00
N SER A 348 -19.78 -9.17 -4.97
CA SER A 348 -20.28 -8.07 -5.81
C SER A 348 -19.19 -7.68 -6.80
N ASN A 349 -19.56 -7.46 -8.05
CA ASN A 349 -18.62 -6.89 -9.04
C ASN A 349 -18.34 -5.40 -8.78
N ASN A 350 -19.07 -4.79 -7.86
CA ASN A 350 -18.88 -3.39 -7.51
C ASN A 350 -17.79 -3.23 -6.45
N ARG A 351 -16.99 -2.18 -6.59
CA ARG A 351 -15.94 -1.82 -5.65
C ARG A 351 -16.37 -0.66 -4.78
N VAL A 352 -15.85 -0.65 -3.56
CA VAL A 352 -16.02 0.48 -2.66
C VAL A 352 -15.29 1.69 -3.22
N VAL A 353 -15.92 2.85 -3.13
CA VAL A 353 -15.31 4.15 -3.37
C VAL A 353 -15.54 5.04 -2.16
N ARG A 354 -14.53 5.82 -1.81
CA ARG A 354 -14.53 6.71 -0.64
C ARG A 354 -14.07 8.12 -1.03
N GLY A 355 -14.31 9.06 -0.11
CA GLY A 355 -14.07 10.47 -0.33
C GLY A 355 -15.22 11.16 -1.08
N GLY A 356 -15.26 12.48 -1.02
CA GLY A 356 -16.15 13.32 -1.82
C GLY A 356 -15.55 13.61 -3.20
N ALA A 357 -16.27 14.32 -4.04
CA ALA A 357 -15.82 14.73 -5.36
C ALA A 357 -16.04 16.22 -5.58
N PHE A 358 -15.28 16.81 -6.51
CA PHE A 358 -15.42 18.22 -6.88
C PHE A 358 -16.83 18.59 -7.38
N ASN A 359 -17.62 17.63 -7.85
CA ASN A 359 -19.00 17.81 -8.31
C ASN A 359 -20.05 17.36 -7.28
N SER A 360 -19.71 17.30 -6.02
CA SER A 360 -20.56 16.79 -4.93
C SER A 360 -21.58 17.81 -4.44
N ASP A 361 -22.37 18.43 -5.28
CA ASP A 361 -23.54 19.30 -5.00
C ASP A 361 -23.55 20.09 -3.64
N GLY A 362 -22.38 20.27 -3.01
CA GLY A 362 -22.19 21.02 -1.76
C GLY A 362 -22.76 20.35 -0.50
N LYS A 363 -23.16 19.09 -0.57
CA LYS A 363 -23.70 18.38 0.61
C LYS A 363 -22.55 17.93 1.52
N ALA A 364 -22.43 18.59 2.67
CA ALA A 364 -21.38 18.36 3.66
C ALA A 364 -21.21 16.88 4.04
N PHE A 365 -22.29 16.09 4.11
CA PHE A 365 -22.21 14.68 4.52
C PHE A 365 -21.36 13.81 3.57
N ARG A 366 -21.17 14.21 2.30
CA ARG A 366 -20.34 13.48 1.33
C ARG A 366 -18.84 13.55 1.65
N PHE A 367 -18.46 14.47 2.53
CA PHE A 367 -17.07 14.69 2.96
C PHE A 367 -16.79 14.16 4.36
N HIS A 368 -17.79 13.53 5.02
CA HIS A 368 -17.58 12.87 6.30
C HIS A 368 -16.58 11.74 6.17
N ALA A 369 -15.73 11.57 7.18
CA ALA A 369 -14.75 10.49 7.18
C ALA A 369 -15.39 9.09 7.10
N SER A 370 -16.60 8.92 7.61
CA SER A 370 -17.36 7.68 7.53
C SER A 370 -18.23 7.55 6.28
N TYR A 371 -18.25 8.56 5.39
CA TYR A 371 -19.12 8.51 4.21
C TYR A 371 -18.71 7.40 3.25
N ARG A 372 -19.65 6.54 2.91
CA ARG A 372 -19.53 5.52 1.86
C ARG A 372 -20.36 5.96 0.66
N ASN A 373 -19.73 6.08 -0.48
CA ASN A 373 -20.46 6.39 -1.71
C ASN A 373 -21.29 5.16 -2.12
N ASP A 374 -22.61 5.38 -2.27
CA ASP A 374 -23.57 4.33 -2.62
C ASP A 374 -23.57 3.94 -4.10
N GLY A 375 -22.82 4.66 -4.90
CA GLY A 375 -22.72 4.47 -6.35
C GLY A 375 -21.69 3.45 -6.81
N GLY A 376 -21.04 2.67 -5.92
CA GLY A 376 -19.94 1.72 -6.22
C GLY A 376 -19.66 1.48 -7.70
N ILE A 377 -18.44 1.25 -8.06
CA ILE A 377 -18.04 1.03 -9.46
C ILE A 377 -17.98 -0.45 -9.78
N SER A 378 -18.53 -0.85 -10.92
CA SER A 378 -18.35 -2.20 -11.43
C SER A 378 -16.88 -2.46 -11.74
N ALA A 379 -16.34 -3.59 -11.29
CA ALA A 379 -14.99 -4.03 -11.64
C ALA A 379 -14.82 -4.20 -13.16
N ASP A 380 -15.92 -4.56 -13.84
CA ASP A 380 -15.96 -4.81 -15.29
C ASP A 380 -16.29 -3.54 -16.09
N ALA A 381 -16.47 -2.39 -15.40
CA ALA A 381 -16.76 -1.14 -16.09
C ALA A 381 -15.61 -0.81 -17.04
N SER A 382 -15.92 -0.73 -18.33
CA SER A 382 -15.01 -0.19 -19.33
C SER A 382 -14.58 1.23 -18.94
N ALA A 383 -13.39 1.63 -19.32
CA ALA A 383 -12.78 2.93 -18.95
C ALA A 383 -13.71 4.16 -19.08
N GLY A 384 -14.76 4.08 -19.88
CA GLY A 384 -15.73 5.16 -20.06
C GLY A 384 -16.66 5.46 -18.88
N SER A 385 -16.84 4.53 -17.94
CA SER A 385 -17.72 4.71 -16.77
C SER A 385 -17.00 5.15 -15.49
N MET A 386 -15.66 5.22 -15.50
CA MET A 386 -14.85 5.57 -14.33
C MET A 386 -14.19 6.95 -14.42
N GLY A 387 -14.69 7.83 -15.28
CA GLY A 387 -14.09 9.12 -15.59
C GLY A 387 -13.89 10.08 -14.40
N VAL A 388 -14.43 9.75 -13.22
CA VAL A 388 -14.37 10.60 -12.02
C VAL A 388 -13.63 9.97 -10.85
N TYR A 389 -13.18 8.71 -10.97
CA TYR A 389 -12.56 7.99 -9.87
C TYR A 389 -11.04 7.98 -9.99
N GLY A 390 -10.39 8.43 -8.92
CA GLY A 390 -8.95 8.32 -8.73
C GLY A 390 -8.59 7.14 -7.82
N PHE A 391 -7.34 7.09 -7.41
CA PHE A 391 -6.84 6.06 -6.50
C PHE A 391 -5.53 6.49 -5.83
N ARG A 392 -5.18 5.83 -4.74
CA ARG A 392 -3.84 5.93 -4.15
C ARG A 392 -3.24 4.56 -3.89
N ALA A 393 -1.92 4.49 -3.83
CA ALA A 393 -1.21 3.26 -3.52
C ALA A 393 -1.13 3.03 -2.01
N SER A 394 -1.11 1.76 -1.60
CA SER A 394 -0.80 1.34 -0.24
C SER A 394 0.15 0.15 -0.25
N CYS A 395 0.89 -0.05 0.85
CA CYS A 395 1.80 -1.19 1.04
C CYS A 395 1.77 -1.58 2.52
N VAL A 396 1.44 -2.83 2.82
CA VAL A 396 1.42 -3.34 4.19
C VAL A 396 2.83 -3.70 4.63
N VAL A 397 3.14 -3.40 5.89
CA VAL A 397 4.47 -3.61 6.50
C VAL A 397 4.35 -4.71 7.56
N LYS A 398 5.25 -5.68 7.49
CA LYS A 398 5.34 -6.73 8.51
C LYS A 398 6.53 -6.50 9.41
#